data_7d2e83195c69f3344d4f8261ca799868
#
_entry.id   7d2e83195c69f3344d4f8261ca799868
#
_cell.length_a   1.000
_cell.length_b   1.000
_cell.length_c   1.000
_cell.angle_alpha   90.00
_cell.angle_beta   90.00
_cell.angle_gamma   90.00
#
_symmetry.space_group_name_H-M   'P 1'
#
loop_
_entity.id
_entity.type
_entity.pdbx_description
1 polymer ?
#
loop_
_entity_poly.entity_id
_entity_poly.type
_entity_poly.pdbx_seq_one_letter_code
_entity_poly.pdbx_strand_id
1 'polypeptide(L)'
;KQSLIKSSFLSEEEVQKTLVLAEQERDISFVKIPATNFSKEVETPEDALLDFYNENIAEYFTDKKTRVNYLSLSLEDLKSSVEINDSDIEEEYQRYVDDFDTTERKSVSHIMLNIDSDRNKADAFNVLETTKKRLSAGEDFSALVLEISEDEGTKDSGGSLGVTDGTLLPLEFEKALSRMNEGEVYGPIELNNSVHLIKLTQKEIPAPKSIEEMRGQIEESLITESALDNYGTLLDKSSDLVFSMGSIDAIAEELNLETKDSGLFSLNEVNQDLNAAPILEIIFDTNLDNSLIELIETSDKTAIVFERSEFQ
;
A
#
# COMPACT_ATOMS: atom_id res chain seq x y z
N LYS A 1 5.79 44.09 8.27
CA LYS A 1 7.05 44.21 9.06
C LYS A 1 8.11 45.09 8.37
N GLN A 2 8.28 45.02 7.03
CA GLN A 2 9.28 45.83 6.32
C GLN A 2 8.95 47.34 6.26
N SER A 3 7.69 47.74 6.35
CA SER A 3 7.29 49.19 6.35
C SER A 3 7.50 49.84 7.69
N LEU A 4 7.52 49.13 8.81
CA LEU A 4 7.81 49.67 10.15
C LEU A 4 9.31 49.92 10.36
N ILE A 5 10.20 49.18 9.72
CA ILE A 5 11.65 49.38 9.80
C ILE A 5 12.08 50.65 9.03
N LYS A 6 11.35 51.03 7.98
CA LYS A 6 11.63 52.21 7.16
C LYS A 6 11.13 53.54 7.80
N SER A 7 10.30 53.46 8.84
CA SER A 7 9.75 54.64 9.51
C SER A 7 10.42 54.99 10.85
N SER A 8 11.34 54.14 11.32
CA SER A 8 12.11 54.45 12.53
C SER A 8 13.30 55.36 12.20
N PHE A 9 13.34 56.49 12.78
CA PHE A 9 14.53 57.36 12.79
C PHE A 9 15.01 57.48 14.23
N LEU A 10 16.30 57.46 14.40
CA LEU A 10 16.94 57.72 15.69
C LEU A 10 17.21 59.24 15.83
N SER A 11 16.91 59.74 16.96
CA SER A 11 17.32 61.16 17.27
C SER A 11 18.84 61.23 17.37
N GLU A 12 19.39 62.41 17.09
CA GLU A 12 20.83 62.65 17.17
C GLU A 12 21.38 62.33 18.58
N GLU A 13 20.56 62.53 19.60
CA GLU A 13 20.87 62.19 20.99
C GLU A 13 20.94 60.74 21.27
N GLU A 14 20.05 59.93 20.67
CA GLU A 14 20.04 58.48 20.79
C GLU A 14 21.21 57.78 20.03
N VAL A 15 21.57 58.35 18.86
CA VAL A 15 22.77 57.97 18.13
C VAL A 15 24.02 58.22 18.94
N GLN A 16 24.14 59.41 19.52
CA GLN A 16 25.29 59.74 20.35
C GLN A 16 25.41 58.90 21.61
N LYS A 17 24.30 58.66 22.30
CA LYS A 17 24.28 57.69 23.44
C LYS A 17 24.71 56.29 23.06
N THR A 18 24.25 55.84 21.90
CA THR A 18 24.61 54.50 21.42
C THR A 18 26.08 54.40 21.05
N LEU A 19 26.62 55.44 20.38
CA LEU A 19 28.03 55.48 20.04
C LEU A 19 28.92 55.53 21.30
N VAL A 20 28.58 56.37 22.29
CA VAL A 20 29.32 56.45 23.57
C VAL A 20 29.33 55.06 24.27
N LEU A 21 28.24 54.33 24.24
CA LEU A 21 28.17 52.99 24.83
C LEU A 21 28.94 51.94 24.01
N ALA A 22 28.91 52.05 22.67
CA ALA A 22 29.59 51.14 21.78
C ALA A 22 31.11 51.32 21.77
N GLU A 23 31.55 52.58 21.93
CA GLU A 23 32.99 52.94 21.95
C GLU A 23 33.59 53.00 23.37
N GLN A 24 32.79 52.66 24.39
CA GLN A 24 33.25 52.64 25.75
C GLN A 24 34.31 51.58 25.97
N GLU A 25 35.52 52.01 26.23
CA GLU A 25 36.61 51.13 26.69
C GLU A 25 36.69 51.09 28.20
N ARG A 26 36.93 49.96 28.77
CA ARG A 26 37.13 49.78 30.21
C ARG A 26 38.38 48.93 30.46
N ASP A 27 39.24 49.47 31.27
CA ASP A 27 40.32 48.63 31.80
C ASP A 27 39.80 47.83 32.95
N ILE A 28 40.02 46.50 32.84
CA ILE A 28 39.63 45.56 33.87
C ILE A 28 40.87 44.85 34.40
N SER A 29 40.94 44.68 35.70
CA SER A 29 41.91 43.80 36.33
C SER A 29 41.18 42.54 36.77
N PHE A 30 41.72 41.37 36.45
CA PHE A 30 41.17 40.12 36.89
C PHE A 30 42.26 39.16 37.38
N VAL A 31 41.88 38.25 38.26
CA VAL A 31 42.71 37.13 38.70
C VAL A 31 42.08 35.87 38.16
N LYS A 32 42.85 35.08 37.43
CA LYS A 32 42.44 33.75 36.97
C LYS A 32 42.91 32.70 37.98
N ILE A 33 41.96 31.99 38.56
CA ILE A 33 42.20 30.89 39.49
C ILE A 33 41.81 29.59 38.82
N PRO A 34 42.71 28.90 38.11
CA PRO A 34 42.40 27.63 37.44
C PRO A 34 42.20 26.53 38.49
N ALA A 35 41.13 25.73 38.31
CA ALA A 35 40.88 24.56 39.16
C ALA A 35 42.06 23.57 39.18
N THR A 36 42.82 23.51 38.09
CA THR A 36 44.04 22.66 37.96
C THR A 36 45.15 23.00 38.99
N ASN A 37 45.12 24.23 39.58
CA ASN A 37 46.09 24.60 40.62
C ASN A 37 45.85 23.83 41.92
N PHE A 38 44.62 23.37 42.13
CA PHE A 38 44.17 22.71 43.36
C PHE A 38 44.02 21.18 43.18
N SER A 39 43.98 20.68 41.95
CA SER A 39 43.72 19.28 41.68
C SER A 39 44.75 18.34 42.28
N LYS A 40 45.97 18.80 42.56
CA LYS A 40 47.03 18.04 43.20
C LYS A 40 46.96 17.98 44.73
N GLU A 41 46.14 18.87 45.31
CA GLU A 41 45.95 19.01 46.76
C GLU A 41 44.67 18.28 47.21
N VAL A 42 43.87 17.80 46.29
CA VAL A 42 42.66 17.04 46.59
C VAL A 42 43.02 15.58 46.85
N GLU A 43 42.86 15.15 48.08
CA GLU A 43 42.91 13.75 48.44
C GLU A 43 41.54 13.13 48.22
N THR A 44 41.47 12.00 47.50
CA THR A 44 40.26 11.21 47.27
C THR A 44 40.40 9.91 48.05
N PRO A 45 39.90 9.82 49.28
CA PRO A 45 39.89 8.60 50.05
C PRO A 45 39.07 7.51 49.33
N GLU A 46 39.43 6.25 49.51
CA GLU A 46 38.83 5.10 48.81
C GLU A 46 37.36 4.94 49.17
N ASP A 47 36.96 5.25 50.41
CA ASP A 47 35.56 5.28 50.86
C ASP A 47 34.74 6.36 50.16
N ALA A 48 35.29 7.57 49.95
CA ALA A 48 34.62 8.62 49.21
C ALA A 48 34.43 8.28 47.70
N LEU A 49 35.38 7.55 47.11
CA LEU A 49 35.25 7.04 45.75
C LEU A 49 34.17 5.98 45.64
N LEU A 50 34.10 5.08 46.63
CA LEU A 50 33.08 4.04 46.68
C LEU A 50 31.68 4.62 46.88
N ASP A 51 31.56 5.62 47.79
CA ASP A 51 30.29 6.30 48.00
C ASP A 51 29.83 7.04 46.71
N PHE A 52 30.75 7.77 46.05
CA PHE A 52 30.44 8.43 44.80
C PHE A 52 30.04 7.45 43.69
N TYR A 53 30.74 6.31 43.57
CA TYR A 53 30.37 5.27 42.63
C TYR A 53 28.96 4.70 42.90
N ASN A 54 28.68 4.40 44.18
CA ASN A 54 27.38 3.85 44.57
C ASN A 54 26.20 4.86 44.35
N GLU A 55 26.47 6.13 44.61
CA GLU A 55 25.46 7.20 44.37
C GLU A 55 25.20 7.46 42.88
N ASN A 56 26.19 7.21 42.01
CA ASN A 56 26.14 7.45 40.59
C ASN A 56 26.21 6.17 39.76
N ILE A 57 25.89 5.02 40.32
CA ILE A 57 26.08 3.69 39.70
C ILE A 57 25.33 3.61 38.35
N ALA A 58 24.20 4.31 38.21
CA ALA A 58 23.41 4.34 36.98
C ALA A 58 24.17 4.97 35.80
N GLU A 59 25.15 5.83 36.04
CA GLU A 59 25.97 6.48 35.00
C GLU A 59 27.09 5.56 34.47
N TYR A 60 27.37 4.47 35.18
CA TYR A 60 28.43 3.53 34.86
C TYR A 60 27.94 2.25 34.19
N PHE A 61 26.67 2.10 33.96
CA PHE A 61 26.15 1.00 33.16
C PHE A 61 26.41 1.23 31.68
N THR A 62 26.86 0.21 31.01
CA THR A 62 26.94 0.16 29.57
C THR A 62 25.58 -0.31 29.02
N ASP A 63 25.26 0.04 27.78
CA ASP A 63 24.10 -0.52 27.09
C ASP A 63 24.19 -2.06 27.09
N LYS A 64 23.03 -2.70 27.26
CA LYS A 64 22.94 -4.15 27.10
C LYS A 64 23.41 -4.54 25.71
N LYS A 65 24.23 -5.59 25.62
CA LYS A 65 24.71 -6.13 24.35
C LYS A 65 24.41 -7.61 24.25
N THR A 66 24.15 -8.04 23.03
CA THR A 66 23.90 -9.45 22.73
C THR A 66 24.62 -9.86 21.46
N ARG A 67 24.89 -11.15 21.34
CA ARG A 67 25.38 -11.80 20.12
C ARG A 67 24.55 -13.01 19.82
N VAL A 68 24.10 -13.14 18.59
CA VAL A 68 23.31 -14.26 18.11
C VAL A 68 23.93 -14.87 16.86
N ASN A 69 23.90 -16.19 16.79
CA ASN A 69 24.02 -16.89 15.52
C ASN A 69 22.61 -17.05 14.97
N TYR A 70 22.38 -16.80 13.68
CA TYR A 70 21.05 -16.83 13.13
C TYR A 70 21.00 -17.28 11.67
N LEU A 71 19.83 -17.81 11.28
CA LEU A 71 19.43 -18.08 9.91
C LEU A 71 18.32 -17.09 9.54
N SER A 72 18.37 -16.57 8.34
CA SER A 72 17.33 -15.69 7.80
C SER A 72 16.65 -16.37 6.63
N LEU A 73 15.34 -16.48 6.69
CA LEU A 73 14.46 -16.93 5.62
C LEU A 73 13.55 -15.78 5.25
N SER A 74 13.73 -15.22 4.07
CA SER A 74 12.95 -14.08 3.57
C SER A 74 12.21 -14.45 2.29
N LEU A 75 10.93 -14.07 2.21
CA LEU A 75 10.14 -14.24 0.98
C LEU A 75 10.77 -13.50 -0.20
N GLU A 76 11.37 -12.34 0.03
CA GLU A 76 12.00 -11.55 -1.05
C GLU A 76 13.26 -12.24 -1.60
N ASP A 77 14.06 -12.86 -0.73
CA ASP A 77 15.22 -13.65 -1.16
C ASP A 77 14.76 -14.87 -1.96
N LEU A 78 13.70 -15.53 -1.52
CA LEU A 78 13.13 -16.67 -2.25
C LEU A 78 12.59 -16.26 -3.62
N LYS A 79 11.89 -15.14 -3.73
CA LYS A 79 11.45 -14.60 -5.03
C LYS A 79 12.61 -14.42 -6.00
N SER A 80 13.73 -13.91 -5.48
CA SER A 80 14.93 -13.67 -6.29
C SER A 80 15.59 -14.96 -6.80
N SER A 81 15.29 -16.11 -6.17
CA SER A 81 15.84 -17.42 -6.51
C SER A 81 14.92 -18.27 -7.40
N VAL A 82 13.66 -17.86 -7.57
CA VAL A 82 12.69 -18.57 -8.41
C VAL A 82 13.00 -18.34 -9.89
N GLU A 83 13.12 -19.41 -10.63
CA GLU A 83 13.22 -19.38 -12.10
C GLU A 83 11.89 -19.86 -12.70
N ILE A 84 11.27 -19.06 -13.55
CA ILE A 84 10.07 -19.38 -14.29
C ILE A 84 10.44 -19.68 -15.74
N ASN A 85 9.95 -20.76 -16.27
CA ASN A 85 10.20 -21.12 -17.67
C ASN A 85 9.03 -20.68 -18.57
N ASP A 86 9.27 -20.61 -19.87
CA ASP A 86 8.26 -20.18 -20.86
C ASP A 86 7.03 -21.10 -20.89
N SER A 87 7.18 -22.39 -20.54
CA SER A 87 6.06 -23.33 -20.50
C SER A 87 5.08 -23.02 -19.37
N ASP A 88 5.60 -22.58 -18.21
CA ASP A 88 4.77 -22.21 -17.07
C ASP A 88 3.95 -20.95 -17.39
N ILE A 89 4.58 -19.99 -18.08
CA ILE A 89 3.92 -18.75 -18.54
C ILE A 89 2.82 -19.08 -19.55
N GLU A 90 3.09 -19.99 -20.50
CA GLU A 90 2.12 -20.39 -21.52
C GLU A 90 0.92 -21.12 -20.87
N GLU A 91 1.17 -22.01 -19.90
CA GLU A 91 0.12 -22.75 -19.19
C GLU A 91 -0.77 -21.79 -18.39
N GLU A 92 -0.19 -20.82 -17.66
CA GLU A 92 -0.95 -19.83 -16.91
C GLU A 92 -1.73 -18.90 -17.83
N TYR A 93 -1.11 -18.49 -18.94
CA TYR A 93 -1.81 -17.70 -19.94
C TYR A 93 -2.99 -18.45 -20.54
N GLN A 94 -2.85 -19.75 -20.82
CA GLN A 94 -3.96 -20.55 -21.35
C GLN A 94 -5.10 -20.65 -20.33
N ARG A 95 -4.80 -20.80 -19.03
CA ARG A 95 -5.83 -20.73 -17.96
C ARG A 95 -6.54 -19.37 -17.95
N TYR A 96 -5.79 -18.28 -18.07
CA TYR A 96 -6.37 -16.94 -18.17
C TYR A 96 -7.34 -16.83 -19.36
N VAL A 97 -6.95 -17.36 -20.54
CA VAL A 97 -7.80 -17.31 -21.75
C VAL A 97 -9.05 -18.17 -21.59
N ASP A 98 -8.91 -19.38 -21.00
CA ASP A 98 -10.03 -20.31 -20.80
C ASP A 98 -11.06 -19.76 -19.80
N ASP A 99 -10.62 -19.03 -18.78
CA ASP A 99 -11.47 -18.41 -17.76
C ASP A 99 -11.97 -17.00 -18.16
N PHE A 100 -11.50 -16.47 -19.30
CA PHE A 100 -11.85 -15.13 -19.71
C PHE A 100 -13.32 -15.01 -20.13
N ASP A 101 -14.01 -14.04 -19.56
CA ASP A 101 -15.42 -13.77 -19.90
C ASP A 101 -15.55 -13.12 -21.29
N THR A 102 -15.96 -13.92 -22.27
CA THR A 102 -16.26 -13.49 -23.64
C THR A 102 -17.74 -13.14 -23.86
N THR A 103 -18.51 -12.96 -22.80
CA THR A 103 -19.92 -12.59 -22.90
C THR A 103 -20.06 -11.24 -23.61
N GLU A 104 -20.90 -11.24 -24.65
CA GLU A 104 -21.19 -10.04 -25.43
C GLU A 104 -21.79 -8.92 -24.52
N ARG A 105 -21.20 -7.76 -24.54
CA ARG A 105 -21.63 -6.58 -23.80
C ARG A 105 -22.30 -5.58 -24.72
N LYS A 106 -23.41 -5.00 -24.27
CA LYS A 106 -24.23 -4.06 -25.03
C LYS A 106 -24.40 -2.78 -24.23
N SER A 107 -23.97 -1.65 -24.80
CA SER A 107 -24.29 -0.32 -24.27
C SER A 107 -25.64 0.11 -24.78
N VAL A 108 -26.52 0.55 -23.89
CA VAL A 108 -27.93 0.82 -24.20
C VAL A 108 -28.30 2.22 -23.73
N SER A 109 -29.08 2.92 -24.57
CA SER A 109 -29.76 4.17 -24.18
C SER A 109 -31.23 4.05 -24.43
N HIS A 110 -32.03 4.84 -23.71
CA HIS A 110 -33.49 4.87 -23.91
C HIS A 110 -34.08 6.26 -23.93
N ILE A 111 -35.30 6.35 -24.46
CA ILE A 111 -36.27 7.45 -24.28
C ILE A 111 -37.47 6.85 -23.58
N MET A 112 -37.84 7.39 -22.44
CA MET A 112 -38.96 6.91 -21.63
C MET A 112 -40.09 7.96 -21.57
N LEU A 113 -41.32 7.49 -21.66
CA LEU A 113 -42.53 8.28 -21.35
C LEU A 113 -43.37 7.54 -20.31
N ASN A 114 -43.84 8.25 -19.32
CA ASN A 114 -44.77 7.72 -18.32
C ASN A 114 -46.20 7.56 -18.90
N ILE A 115 -46.93 6.57 -18.40
CA ILE A 115 -48.37 6.40 -18.58
C ILE A 115 -49.02 6.77 -17.25
N ASP A 116 -49.80 7.85 -17.24
CA ASP A 116 -50.44 8.40 -16.06
C ASP A 116 -51.85 8.95 -16.36
N SER A 117 -52.39 9.78 -15.45
CA SER A 117 -53.71 10.42 -15.65
C SER A 117 -53.75 11.43 -16.82
N ASP A 118 -52.60 12.02 -17.13
CA ASP A 118 -52.47 13.09 -18.13
C ASP A 118 -52.10 12.54 -19.52
N ARG A 119 -51.49 11.36 -19.57
CA ARG A 119 -51.09 10.68 -20.81
C ARG A 119 -51.47 9.18 -20.75
N ASN A 120 -52.43 8.81 -21.55
CA ASN A 120 -52.77 7.41 -21.72
C ASN A 120 -51.75 6.67 -22.59
N LYS A 121 -51.79 5.34 -22.55
CA LYS A 121 -50.90 4.46 -23.30
C LYS A 121 -50.85 4.76 -24.81
N ALA A 122 -52.01 4.98 -25.45
CA ALA A 122 -52.08 5.23 -26.90
C ALA A 122 -51.35 6.52 -27.28
N ASP A 123 -51.47 7.56 -26.46
CA ASP A 123 -50.78 8.83 -26.68
C ASP A 123 -49.28 8.68 -26.51
N ALA A 124 -48.80 7.98 -25.47
CA ALA A 124 -47.39 7.70 -25.27
C ALA A 124 -46.79 6.92 -26.46
N PHE A 125 -47.47 5.89 -26.93
CA PHE A 125 -47.04 5.14 -28.12
C PHE A 125 -46.99 6.04 -29.37
N ASN A 126 -47.96 6.89 -29.62
CA ASN A 126 -47.97 7.81 -30.76
C ASN A 126 -46.81 8.81 -30.73
N VAL A 127 -46.50 9.34 -29.55
CA VAL A 127 -45.32 10.24 -29.38
C VAL A 127 -44.05 9.48 -29.73
N LEU A 128 -43.85 8.29 -29.18
CA LEU A 128 -42.61 7.52 -29.44
C LEU A 128 -42.53 7.00 -30.87
N GLU A 129 -43.62 6.64 -31.52
CA GLU A 129 -43.64 6.32 -32.95
C GLU A 129 -43.26 7.54 -33.81
N THR A 130 -43.71 8.74 -33.43
CA THR A 130 -43.30 9.98 -34.10
C THR A 130 -41.80 10.25 -33.86
N THR A 131 -41.32 10.06 -32.64
CA THR A 131 -39.92 10.18 -32.28
C THR A 131 -39.05 9.20 -33.07
N LYS A 132 -39.51 7.97 -33.24
CA LYS A 132 -38.83 6.96 -34.06
C LYS A 132 -38.71 7.38 -35.53
N LYS A 133 -39.71 8.03 -36.07
CA LYS A 133 -39.64 8.61 -37.44
C LYS A 133 -38.63 9.75 -37.53
N ARG A 134 -38.56 10.64 -36.52
CA ARG A 134 -37.57 11.71 -36.44
C ARG A 134 -36.14 11.12 -36.39
N LEU A 135 -35.91 10.08 -35.58
CA LEU A 135 -34.66 9.36 -35.56
C LEU A 135 -34.30 8.73 -36.91
N SER A 136 -35.29 8.13 -37.59
CA SER A 136 -35.09 7.55 -38.93
C SER A 136 -34.83 8.62 -39.99
N ALA A 137 -35.20 9.87 -39.75
CA ALA A 137 -34.88 11.03 -40.60
C ALA A 137 -33.51 11.64 -40.27
N GLY A 138 -32.78 11.10 -39.29
CA GLY A 138 -31.39 11.47 -38.95
C GLY A 138 -31.27 12.45 -37.78
N GLU A 139 -32.35 12.71 -37.03
CA GLU A 139 -32.22 13.50 -35.80
C GLU A 139 -31.40 12.77 -34.76
N ASP A 140 -30.66 13.53 -33.92
CA ASP A 140 -29.78 12.97 -32.89
C ASP A 140 -30.57 12.37 -31.73
N PHE A 141 -30.22 11.17 -31.32
CA PHE A 141 -30.89 10.45 -30.24
C PHE A 141 -30.82 11.19 -28.91
N SER A 142 -29.63 11.71 -28.56
CA SER A 142 -29.41 12.39 -27.28
C SER A 142 -30.15 13.72 -27.21
N ALA A 143 -30.28 14.42 -28.34
CA ALA A 143 -31.12 15.63 -28.43
C ALA A 143 -32.60 15.30 -28.18
N LEU A 144 -33.11 14.20 -28.74
CA LEU A 144 -34.46 13.74 -28.50
C LEU A 144 -34.70 13.21 -27.10
N VAL A 145 -33.70 12.62 -26.48
CA VAL A 145 -33.74 12.26 -25.04
C VAL A 145 -33.97 13.51 -24.19
N LEU A 146 -33.18 14.56 -24.41
CA LEU A 146 -33.32 15.83 -23.68
C LEU A 146 -34.69 16.50 -23.90
N GLU A 147 -35.24 16.41 -25.12
CA GLU A 147 -36.52 17.01 -25.48
C GLU A 147 -37.69 16.22 -24.91
N ILE A 148 -37.65 14.88 -24.99
CA ILE A 148 -38.84 14.02 -24.88
C ILE A 148 -38.83 13.12 -23.66
N SER A 149 -37.65 12.63 -23.22
CA SER A 149 -37.58 11.64 -22.15
C SER A 149 -37.99 12.23 -20.80
N GLU A 150 -38.76 11.44 -20.07
CA GLU A 150 -39.21 11.74 -18.70
C GLU A 150 -38.42 10.97 -17.63
N ASP A 151 -37.39 10.25 -18.03
CA ASP A 151 -36.47 9.63 -17.08
C ASP A 151 -35.39 10.63 -16.63
N GLU A 152 -35.68 11.30 -15.53
CA GLU A 152 -34.74 12.27 -14.92
C GLU A 152 -33.38 11.65 -14.54
N GLY A 153 -33.32 10.32 -14.32
CA GLY A 153 -32.08 9.63 -13.95
C GLY A 153 -31.09 9.50 -15.10
N THR A 154 -31.59 9.42 -16.35
CA THR A 154 -30.77 9.18 -17.54
C THR A 154 -30.81 10.32 -18.56
N LYS A 155 -31.76 11.24 -18.44
CA LYS A 155 -32.03 12.31 -19.40
C LYS A 155 -30.77 13.11 -19.73
N ASP A 156 -30.06 13.59 -18.71
CA ASP A 156 -28.86 14.42 -18.87
C ASP A 156 -27.63 13.65 -19.37
N SER A 157 -27.71 12.32 -19.33
CA SER A 157 -26.64 11.41 -19.84
C SER A 157 -26.99 10.76 -21.18
N GLY A 158 -27.90 11.43 -21.97
CA GLY A 158 -28.33 10.93 -23.28
C GLY A 158 -29.13 9.64 -23.22
N GLY A 159 -29.85 9.43 -22.10
CA GLY A 159 -30.71 8.27 -21.88
C GLY A 159 -29.92 6.98 -21.56
N SER A 160 -28.64 7.06 -21.14
CA SER A 160 -27.80 5.90 -20.93
C SER A 160 -28.31 5.02 -19.80
N LEU A 161 -28.58 3.74 -20.10
CA LEU A 161 -28.85 2.67 -19.13
C LEU A 161 -27.60 1.90 -18.70
N GLY A 162 -26.42 2.28 -19.23
CA GLY A 162 -25.17 1.56 -18.99
C GLY A 162 -24.99 0.37 -19.93
N VAL A 163 -24.24 -0.61 -19.42
CA VAL A 163 -23.86 -1.83 -20.17
C VAL A 163 -24.63 -3.01 -19.62
N THR A 164 -25.14 -3.88 -20.50
CA THR A 164 -25.74 -5.16 -20.14
C THR A 164 -24.99 -6.34 -20.77
N ASP A 165 -24.98 -7.46 -20.09
CA ASP A 165 -24.52 -8.77 -20.55
C ASP A 165 -25.67 -9.68 -21.05
N GLY A 166 -26.88 -9.13 -21.11
CA GLY A 166 -28.08 -9.85 -21.45
C GLY A 166 -28.96 -10.22 -20.25
N THR A 167 -28.56 -9.82 -19.02
CA THR A 167 -29.26 -10.19 -17.77
C THR A 167 -29.61 -9.01 -16.88
N LEU A 168 -29.04 -7.83 -17.13
CA LEU A 168 -29.11 -6.68 -16.22
C LEU A 168 -30.30 -5.75 -16.44
N LEU A 169 -30.88 -5.76 -17.64
CA LEU A 169 -32.04 -4.93 -17.99
C LEU A 169 -33.36 -5.73 -17.96
N PRO A 170 -34.51 -5.05 -17.99
CA PRO A 170 -35.78 -5.72 -18.09
C PRO A 170 -35.85 -6.73 -19.24
N LEU A 171 -36.52 -7.87 -19.02
CA LEU A 171 -36.57 -8.99 -19.96
C LEU A 171 -37.01 -8.59 -21.38
N GLU A 172 -37.94 -7.64 -21.48
CA GLU A 172 -38.43 -7.11 -22.74
C GLU A 172 -37.33 -6.36 -23.50
N PHE A 173 -36.46 -5.63 -22.79
CA PHE A 173 -35.32 -4.95 -23.38
C PHE A 173 -34.28 -5.98 -23.84
N GLU A 174 -33.93 -6.93 -23.00
CA GLU A 174 -32.93 -7.96 -23.34
C GLU A 174 -33.35 -8.78 -24.56
N LYS A 175 -34.63 -9.15 -24.65
CA LYS A 175 -35.19 -9.81 -25.83
C LYS A 175 -35.10 -8.97 -27.11
N ALA A 176 -35.31 -7.66 -27.00
CA ALA A 176 -35.14 -6.76 -28.14
C ALA A 176 -33.68 -6.62 -28.52
N LEU A 177 -32.82 -6.32 -27.54
CA LEU A 177 -31.37 -6.12 -27.70
C LEU A 177 -30.64 -7.34 -28.30
N SER A 178 -31.14 -8.57 -28.02
CA SER A 178 -30.56 -9.79 -28.59
C SER A 178 -30.71 -9.88 -30.12
N ARG A 179 -31.57 -9.08 -30.73
CA ARG A 179 -31.90 -9.07 -32.17
C ARG A 179 -31.48 -7.78 -32.87
N MET A 180 -31.02 -6.78 -32.10
CA MET A 180 -30.66 -5.47 -32.63
C MET A 180 -29.20 -5.45 -33.11
N ASN A 181 -28.97 -4.62 -34.13
CA ASN A 181 -27.61 -4.24 -34.54
C ASN A 181 -27.22 -2.93 -33.87
N GLU A 182 -25.89 -2.70 -33.81
CA GLU A 182 -25.35 -1.44 -33.28
C GLU A 182 -25.90 -0.25 -34.04
N GLY A 183 -26.29 0.79 -33.31
CA GLY A 183 -26.93 2.00 -33.83
C GLY A 183 -28.45 1.89 -34.02
N GLU A 184 -29.02 0.69 -33.95
CA GLU A 184 -30.46 0.46 -34.19
C GLU A 184 -31.30 0.96 -33.01
N VAL A 185 -32.50 1.47 -33.34
CA VAL A 185 -33.52 1.89 -32.38
C VAL A 185 -34.70 0.96 -32.50
N TYR A 186 -35.13 0.42 -31.36
CA TYR A 186 -36.27 -0.50 -31.27
C TYR A 186 -37.31 0.01 -30.27
N GLY A 187 -38.56 -0.36 -30.51
CA GLY A 187 -39.69 0.02 -29.68
C GLY A 187 -40.79 0.65 -30.57
N PRO A 188 -41.86 1.19 -29.94
CA PRO A 188 -42.09 1.36 -28.51
C PRO A 188 -42.23 0.02 -27.73
N ILE A 189 -41.59 -0.06 -26.54
CA ILE A 189 -41.71 -1.18 -25.62
C ILE A 189 -42.45 -0.71 -24.38
N GLU A 190 -43.46 -1.40 -23.94
CA GLU A 190 -44.19 -1.13 -22.71
C GLU A 190 -43.55 -1.84 -21.53
N LEU A 191 -43.32 -1.12 -20.45
CA LEU A 191 -42.87 -1.65 -19.15
C LEU A 191 -43.73 -1.01 -18.05
N ASN A 192 -44.51 -1.80 -17.33
CA ASN A 192 -45.35 -1.34 -16.24
C ASN A 192 -46.19 -0.09 -16.66
N ASN A 193 -45.83 1.08 -16.12
CA ASN A 193 -46.52 2.34 -16.35
C ASN A 193 -45.72 3.30 -17.28
N SER A 194 -44.90 2.75 -18.16
CA SER A 194 -44.06 3.54 -19.06
C SER A 194 -43.92 2.88 -20.43
N VAL A 195 -43.57 3.66 -21.44
CA VAL A 195 -43.25 3.21 -22.78
C VAL A 195 -41.87 3.72 -23.17
N HIS A 196 -41.10 2.87 -23.84
CA HIS A 196 -39.69 3.15 -24.11
C HIS A 196 -39.35 2.94 -25.59
N LEU A 197 -38.45 3.80 -26.11
CA LEU A 197 -37.61 3.48 -27.24
C LEU A 197 -36.22 3.13 -26.67
N ILE A 198 -35.63 2.05 -27.11
CA ILE A 198 -34.24 1.68 -26.76
C ILE A 198 -33.33 1.82 -27.99
N LYS A 199 -32.09 2.23 -27.76
CA LYS A 199 -31.05 2.29 -28.77
C LYS A 199 -29.88 1.43 -28.32
N LEU A 200 -29.44 0.50 -29.15
CA LEU A 200 -28.18 -0.20 -28.97
C LEU A 200 -27.06 0.70 -29.47
N THR A 201 -26.29 1.29 -28.53
CA THR A 201 -25.26 2.28 -28.89
C THR A 201 -23.92 1.64 -29.22
N GLN A 202 -23.61 0.50 -28.59
CA GLN A 202 -22.40 -0.25 -28.85
C GLN A 202 -22.61 -1.74 -28.55
N LYS A 203 -21.92 -2.58 -29.29
CA LYS A 203 -21.90 -4.01 -29.13
C LYS A 203 -20.44 -4.48 -29.15
N GLU A 204 -20.01 -5.12 -28.05
CA GLU A 204 -18.62 -5.53 -27.87
C GLU A 204 -18.55 -6.92 -27.32
N ILE A 205 -17.70 -7.75 -27.90
CA ILE A 205 -17.30 -9.03 -27.30
C ILE A 205 -15.88 -8.80 -26.76
N PRO A 206 -15.70 -8.83 -25.42
CA PRO A 206 -14.37 -8.69 -24.83
C PRO A 206 -13.44 -9.77 -25.36
N ALA A 207 -12.20 -9.42 -25.59
CA ALA A 207 -11.15 -10.35 -25.96
C ALA A 207 -10.06 -10.35 -24.88
N PRO A 208 -9.46 -11.52 -24.56
CA PRO A 208 -8.33 -11.56 -23.65
C PRO A 208 -7.16 -10.75 -24.20
N LYS A 209 -6.34 -10.21 -23.31
CA LYS A 209 -5.08 -9.58 -23.69
C LYS A 209 -4.13 -10.61 -24.26
N SER A 210 -3.21 -10.18 -25.10
CA SER A 210 -2.19 -11.08 -25.67
C SER A 210 -1.22 -11.58 -24.59
N ILE A 211 -0.52 -12.70 -24.87
CA ILE A 211 0.49 -13.22 -23.97
C ILE A 211 1.65 -12.22 -23.76
N GLU A 212 1.99 -11.43 -24.78
CA GLU A 212 3.03 -10.42 -24.69
C GLU A 212 2.64 -9.31 -23.69
N GLU A 213 1.35 -8.93 -23.67
CA GLU A 213 0.83 -7.93 -22.74
C GLU A 213 0.71 -8.44 -21.30
N MET A 214 0.46 -9.77 -21.15
CA MET A 214 0.25 -10.40 -19.85
C MET A 214 1.53 -11.01 -19.26
N ARG A 215 2.55 -11.25 -20.07
CA ARG A 215 3.78 -11.97 -19.68
C ARG A 215 4.36 -11.49 -18.35
N GLY A 216 4.60 -10.19 -18.21
CA GLY A 216 5.20 -9.65 -16.99
C GLY A 216 4.34 -9.84 -15.74
N GLN A 217 3.02 -9.73 -15.88
CA GLN A 217 2.09 -9.95 -14.78
C GLN A 217 2.01 -11.43 -14.39
N ILE A 218 2.00 -12.32 -15.37
CA ILE A 218 1.97 -13.78 -15.15
C ILE A 218 3.28 -14.23 -14.49
N GLU A 219 4.42 -13.78 -14.99
CA GLU A 219 5.74 -14.10 -14.43
C GLU A 219 5.86 -13.65 -12.96
N GLU A 220 5.46 -12.42 -12.64
CA GLU A 220 5.45 -11.91 -11.26
C GLU A 220 4.51 -12.73 -10.35
N SER A 221 3.34 -13.12 -10.86
CA SER A 221 2.39 -13.96 -10.13
C SER A 221 2.97 -15.34 -9.82
N LEU A 222 3.54 -16.01 -10.82
CA LEU A 222 4.16 -17.34 -10.68
C LEU A 222 5.37 -17.31 -9.73
N ILE A 223 6.22 -16.29 -9.85
CA ILE A 223 7.35 -16.08 -8.92
C ILE A 223 6.83 -15.94 -7.49
N THR A 224 5.80 -15.12 -7.29
CA THR A 224 5.26 -14.88 -5.96
C THR A 224 4.61 -16.12 -5.36
N GLU A 225 3.83 -16.86 -6.15
CA GLU A 225 3.18 -18.11 -5.73
C GLU A 225 4.21 -19.18 -5.37
N SER A 226 5.20 -19.41 -6.24
CA SER A 226 6.27 -20.37 -5.99
C SER A 226 7.13 -20.02 -4.78
N ALA A 227 7.45 -18.73 -4.61
CA ALA A 227 8.20 -18.26 -3.46
C ALA A 227 7.41 -18.40 -2.15
N LEU A 228 6.09 -18.17 -2.15
CA LEU A 228 5.22 -18.35 -0.99
C LEU A 228 5.11 -19.82 -0.59
N ASP A 229 4.96 -20.74 -1.54
CA ASP A 229 4.92 -22.18 -1.29
C ASP A 229 6.24 -22.67 -0.69
N ASN A 230 7.36 -22.27 -1.29
CA ASN A 230 8.70 -22.57 -0.78
C ASN A 230 8.91 -21.98 0.62
N TYR A 231 8.48 -20.75 0.87
CA TYR A 231 8.57 -20.09 2.17
C TYR A 231 7.79 -20.89 3.23
N GLY A 232 6.54 -21.25 2.94
CA GLY A 232 5.71 -22.07 3.84
C GLY A 232 6.38 -23.40 4.19
N THR A 233 6.87 -24.10 3.16
CA THR A 233 7.56 -25.39 3.33
C THR A 233 8.82 -25.26 4.19
N LEU A 234 9.64 -24.23 3.96
CA LEU A 234 10.86 -24.00 4.73
C LEU A 234 10.54 -23.53 6.16
N LEU A 235 9.52 -22.73 6.36
CA LEU A 235 9.06 -22.29 7.67
C LEU A 235 8.59 -23.45 8.53
N ASP A 236 7.75 -24.33 7.98
CA ASP A 236 7.25 -25.53 8.67
C ASP A 236 8.44 -26.46 9.04
N LYS A 237 9.34 -26.70 8.08
CA LYS A 237 10.55 -27.48 8.31
C LYS A 237 11.43 -26.86 9.38
N SER A 238 11.62 -25.54 9.37
CA SER A 238 12.38 -24.81 10.38
C SER A 238 11.78 -24.99 11.78
N SER A 239 10.46 -24.89 11.90
CA SER A 239 9.74 -25.11 13.16
C SER A 239 10.01 -26.51 13.74
N ASP A 240 9.89 -27.55 12.89
CA ASP A 240 10.16 -28.94 13.32
C ASP A 240 11.63 -29.14 13.75
N LEU A 241 12.56 -28.54 13.02
CA LEU A 241 13.99 -28.66 13.32
C LEU A 241 14.40 -27.95 14.61
N VAL A 242 13.82 -26.79 14.91
CA VAL A 242 14.05 -26.06 16.18
C VAL A 242 13.69 -26.92 17.38
N PHE A 243 12.63 -27.73 17.31
CA PHE A 243 12.24 -28.65 18.38
C PHE A 243 13.08 -29.93 18.47
N SER A 244 13.65 -30.37 17.34
CA SER A 244 14.33 -31.68 17.26
C SER A 244 15.84 -31.60 17.29
N MET A 245 16.43 -30.47 16.93
CA MET A 245 17.87 -30.28 16.85
C MET A 245 18.39 -29.32 17.92
N GLY A 246 19.58 -29.62 18.45
CA GLY A 246 20.24 -28.83 19.50
C GLY A 246 21.37 -27.92 18.98
N SER A 247 21.44 -27.66 17.67
CA SER A 247 22.47 -26.82 17.05
C SER A 247 21.92 -26.06 15.86
N ILE A 248 22.13 -24.76 15.81
CA ILE A 248 21.74 -23.92 14.69
C ILE A 248 22.47 -24.29 13.39
N ASP A 249 23.71 -24.70 13.48
CA ASP A 249 24.50 -25.14 12.31
C ASP A 249 23.93 -26.41 11.68
N ALA A 250 23.42 -27.35 12.49
CA ALA A 250 22.75 -28.55 11.99
C ALA A 250 21.42 -28.21 11.31
N ILE A 251 20.69 -27.21 11.83
CA ILE A 251 19.47 -26.70 11.19
C ILE A 251 19.83 -26.02 9.86
N ALA A 252 20.89 -25.24 9.82
CA ALA A 252 21.39 -24.58 8.62
C ALA A 252 21.68 -25.59 7.51
N GLU A 253 22.41 -26.66 7.84
CA GLU A 253 22.75 -27.75 6.91
C GLU A 253 21.48 -28.40 6.33
N GLU A 254 20.51 -28.74 7.18
CA GLU A 254 19.24 -29.36 6.77
C GLU A 254 18.35 -28.47 5.90
N LEU A 255 18.40 -27.15 6.12
CA LEU A 255 17.66 -26.15 5.35
C LEU A 255 18.42 -25.65 4.12
N ASN A 256 19.69 -26.03 3.99
CA ASN A 256 20.62 -25.50 2.98
C ASN A 256 20.71 -23.96 3.05
N LEU A 257 20.78 -23.43 4.26
CA LEU A 257 20.95 -22.01 4.56
C LEU A 257 22.31 -21.76 5.20
N GLU A 258 22.76 -20.50 5.18
CA GLU A 258 24.03 -20.09 5.81
C GLU A 258 23.78 -19.55 7.22
N THR A 259 24.54 -20.04 8.22
CA THR A 259 24.55 -19.47 9.56
C THR A 259 25.28 -18.14 9.53
N LYS A 260 24.60 -17.07 9.99
CA LYS A 260 25.16 -15.73 10.14
C LYS A 260 25.49 -15.45 11.60
N ASP A 261 26.58 -14.72 11.86
CA ASP A 261 26.97 -14.21 13.17
C ASP A 261 26.69 -12.71 13.24
N SER A 262 25.89 -12.27 14.20
CA SER A 262 25.56 -10.84 14.36
C SER A 262 26.74 -9.98 14.84
N GLY A 263 27.80 -10.60 15.40
CA GLY A 263 28.72 -9.90 16.29
C GLY A 263 28.04 -9.44 17.58
N LEU A 264 28.80 -8.82 18.48
CA LEU A 264 28.24 -8.22 19.70
C LEU A 264 27.66 -6.84 19.39
N PHE A 265 26.33 -6.64 19.62
CA PHE A 265 25.63 -5.40 19.29
C PHE A 265 24.72 -4.94 20.42
N SER A 266 24.42 -3.64 20.44
CA SER A 266 23.40 -3.01 21.30
C SER A 266 22.15 -2.66 20.47
N LEU A 267 21.07 -2.22 21.14
CA LEU A 267 19.85 -1.76 20.46
C LEU A 267 20.07 -0.60 19.48
N ASN A 268 21.17 0.16 19.65
CA ASN A 268 21.52 1.27 18.78
C ASN A 268 22.40 0.85 17.56
N GLU A 269 22.85 -0.41 17.50
CA GLU A 269 23.81 -0.92 16.53
C GLU A 269 23.34 -2.22 15.86
N VAL A 270 22.02 -2.36 15.69
CA VAL A 270 21.38 -3.57 15.15
C VAL A 270 21.62 -3.67 13.65
N ASN A 271 21.96 -4.86 13.15
CA ASN A 271 22.01 -5.10 11.72
C ASN A 271 20.59 -5.16 11.10
N GLN A 272 20.50 -5.02 9.79
CA GLN A 272 19.23 -4.90 9.08
C GLN A 272 18.35 -6.15 9.22
N ASP A 273 18.93 -7.36 9.19
CA ASP A 273 18.19 -8.63 9.24
C ASP A 273 17.47 -8.82 10.58
N LEU A 274 18.06 -8.31 11.68
CA LEU A 274 17.54 -8.46 13.04
C LEU A 274 16.71 -7.25 13.52
N ASN A 275 16.63 -6.19 12.72
CA ASN A 275 16.02 -4.91 13.12
C ASN A 275 14.48 -4.93 13.01
N ALA A 276 13.84 -5.90 13.66
CA ALA A 276 12.40 -5.97 13.82
C ALA A 276 12.05 -6.06 15.31
N ALA A 277 11.05 -5.27 15.74
CA ALA A 277 10.68 -5.18 17.15
C ALA A 277 10.42 -6.54 17.82
N PRO A 278 9.68 -7.51 17.21
CA PRO A 278 9.47 -8.82 17.81
C PRO A 278 10.77 -9.62 18.00
N ILE A 279 11.71 -9.48 17.08
CA ILE A 279 13.02 -10.16 17.14
C ILE A 279 13.86 -9.57 18.29
N LEU A 280 13.96 -8.24 18.35
CA LEU A 280 14.74 -7.53 19.36
C LEU A 280 14.19 -7.74 20.77
N GLU A 281 12.86 -7.79 20.92
CA GLU A 281 12.22 -8.05 22.20
C GLU A 281 12.67 -9.38 22.80
N ILE A 282 12.78 -10.44 22.00
CA ILE A 282 13.19 -11.75 22.46
C ILE A 282 14.72 -11.83 22.61
N ILE A 283 15.48 -11.35 21.64
CA ILE A 283 16.96 -11.39 21.70
C ILE A 283 17.50 -10.64 22.93
N PHE A 284 16.87 -9.53 23.34
CA PHE A 284 17.26 -8.74 24.51
C PHE A 284 16.52 -9.12 25.80
N ASP A 285 15.65 -10.15 25.79
CA ASP A 285 15.05 -10.66 27.03
C ASP A 285 16.12 -11.26 27.95
N THR A 286 16.19 -10.71 29.16
CA THR A 286 17.12 -11.16 30.18
C THR A 286 16.84 -12.57 30.71
N ASN A 287 15.61 -13.08 30.50
CA ASN A 287 15.20 -14.41 30.94
C ASN A 287 15.39 -15.48 29.86
N LEU A 288 15.79 -15.11 28.64
CA LEU A 288 16.03 -16.06 27.55
C LEU A 288 17.22 -16.98 27.92
N ASP A 289 16.98 -18.28 27.86
CA ASP A 289 18.04 -19.28 28.00
C ASP A 289 18.90 -19.30 26.72
N ASN A 290 20.22 -19.07 26.88
CA ASN A 290 21.15 -19.04 25.75
C ASN A 290 21.31 -20.40 25.06
N SER A 291 20.87 -21.50 25.65
CA SER A 291 20.89 -22.84 25.05
C SER A 291 19.69 -23.14 24.15
N LEU A 292 18.69 -22.24 24.10
CA LEU A 292 17.49 -22.43 23.29
C LEU A 292 17.67 -21.82 21.92
N ILE A 293 17.15 -22.54 20.92
CA ILE A 293 17.01 -22.03 19.56
C ILE A 293 15.58 -21.57 19.41
N GLU A 294 15.40 -20.34 18.96
CA GLU A 294 14.09 -19.72 18.78
C GLU A 294 13.82 -19.43 17.30
N LEU A 295 12.55 -19.54 16.91
CA LEU A 295 12.06 -19.16 15.59
C LEU A 295 11.04 -18.03 15.72
N ILE A 296 11.27 -16.94 15.02
CA ILE A 296 10.37 -15.79 14.99
C ILE A 296 10.04 -15.44 13.55
N GLU A 297 8.75 -15.36 13.23
CA GLU A 297 8.26 -14.84 11.96
C GLU A 297 7.73 -13.42 12.14
N THR A 298 8.11 -12.53 11.22
CA THR A 298 7.64 -11.15 11.15
C THR A 298 6.50 -10.99 10.12
N SER A 299 5.76 -9.89 10.18
CA SER A 299 4.60 -9.64 9.31
C SER A 299 4.94 -9.49 7.82
N ASP A 300 6.19 -9.19 7.50
CA ASP A 300 6.73 -9.06 6.13
C ASP A 300 7.22 -10.37 5.53
N LYS A 301 6.88 -11.51 6.17
CA LYS A 301 7.31 -12.85 5.74
C LYS A 301 8.85 -13.01 5.76
N THR A 302 9.45 -12.50 6.84
CA THR A 302 10.82 -12.83 7.22
C THR A 302 10.79 -13.69 8.47
N ALA A 303 11.43 -14.85 8.45
CA ALA A 303 11.59 -15.71 9.61
C ALA A 303 13.06 -15.78 10.01
N ILE A 304 13.34 -15.61 11.28
CA ILE A 304 14.67 -15.72 11.87
C ILE A 304 14.69 -16.89 12.84
N VAL A 305 15.57 -17.85 12.58
CA VAL A 305 15.95 -18.87 13.56
C VAL A 305 17.23 -18.41 14.20
N PHE A 306 17.30 -18.33 15.52
CA PHE A 306 18.51 -17.84 16.19
C PHE A 306 18.81 -18.59 17.48
N GLU A 307 20.08 -18.58 17.85
CA GLU A 307 20.63 -19.03 19.11
C GLU A 307 21.47 -17.88 19.71
N ARG A 308 21.17 -17.49 20.96
CA ARG A 308 21.91 -16.42 21.61
C ARG A 308 23.22 -16.99 22.20
N SER A 309 24.35 -16.54 21.67
CA SER A 309 25.68 -17.00 22.12
C SER A 309 26.29 -16.17 23.26
N GLU A 310 25.89 -14.89 23.39
CA GLU A 310 26.40 -13.98 24.40
C GLU A 310 25.35 -12.93 24.79
N PHE A 311 25.32 -12.56 26.08
CA PHE A 311 24.51 -11.49 26.63
C PHE A 311 25.25 -10.78 27.76
N GLN A 312 25.38 -9.44 27.67
CA GLN A 312 26.10 -8.60 28.63
C GLN A 312 25.23 -7.48 29.18
#